data_e41fad89b7f34a18db61d72604165bf8
#
_entry.id   e41fad89b7f34a18db61d72604165bf8
#
_cell.length_a   1.000
_cell.length_b   1.000
_cell.length_c   1.000
_cell.angle_alpha   90.00
_cell.angle_beta   90.00
_cell.angle_gamma   90.00
#
_symmetry.space_group_name_H-M   'P 1'
#
loop_
_entity.id
_entity.type
_entity.pdbx_description
1 polymer ?
#
loop_
_entity_poly.entity_id
_entity_poly.type
_entity_poly.pdbx_seq_one_letter_code
_entity_poly.pdbx_strand_id
1 'polypeptide(L)'
;YYDGEYHLMHQYNIHNHIHWGHAVSRDLIHWEHLPPALEPDTIGQIWSGSAVIDWNNTSGLQTGKEPVFVALFTYNEHVDSQQSQGLAYSNDRGRTWRKYWGNPVLTSGGKKDFRDPKVFWLESGACWVMVLACFDHVEFYQSENLLTWRYSGEFGGGEGSPAGVWECPDLFCLPVAEKPDESRWVLVVSVNDGAPAGGTGMQYFIGRFDGSRFENENSPETALWLDYGQDFYAGVTWNGIPGADGRRLMIAWADNWRYRDALPTQLFKGQFSMVRELSLRQTPEGVRLCQRPVRELSALEDQREKMEPCRLSAGQCRKTALYAGALSFRCRLRPEDRKGRAELRFVYSGGEWLSIGYDFAGERLYVDRTHAGINGFPGVTGIHTAPMKLEKGDLELQVLADTSQIEVFGGRGAAVLTDLVFPSSPDCRVELHSEDADLLLLEGEAASLRTAWPEKRACLPQFTQLLDGSWADVLEGLEGDCGGLGGIFTEKIVEDFSFSVNVTLKAYRERQCAGVWFGGDGQGGGFRVMLDWNQKQISVYQREHRLKAQRFSLNLNRKYRLSLAVREKRLTVFLDEVELFVISLEDYRGGLLGLCVENTAAVFQEASF
;
A
#
# COMPACT_ATOMS: atom_id res chain seq x y z
N TYR A 1 -3.22 10.53 11.54
CA TYR A 1 -4.44 10.10 12.25
C TYR A 1 -5.23 11.32 12.74
N TYR A 2 -6.52 11.30 12.56
CA TYR A 2 -7.43 12.33 13.09
C TYR A 2 -8.81 11.76 13.36
N ASP A 3 -9.35 12.02 14.54
CA ASP A 3 -10.75 11.74 14.94
C ASP A 3 -11.23 10.30 14.60
N GLY A 4 -10.41 9.30 14.90
CA GLY A 4 -10.71 7.89 14.67
C GLY A 4 -10.42 7.39 13.24
N GLU A 5 -9.75 8.18 12.40
CA GLU A 5 -9.48 7.84 11.02
C GLU A 5 -7.98 7.93 10.70
N TYR A 6 -7.44 6.85 10.16
CA TYR A 6 -6.06 6.77 9.65
C TYR A 6 -6.07 7.15 8.17
N HIS A 7 -5.21 8.08 7.78
CA HIS A 7 -5.01 8.48 6.40
C HIS A 7 -3.74 7.85 5.86
N LEU A 8 -3.81 7.21 4.70
CA LEU A 8 -2.70 6.63 3.99
C LEU A 8 -2.60 7.27 2.61
N MET A 9 -1.53 8.02 2.39
CA MET A 9 -1.15 8.49 1.06
C MET A 9 -0.12 7.52 0.49
N HIS A 10 -0.19 7.27 -0.81
CA HIS A 10 0.73 6.37 -1.48
C HIS A 10 1.07 6.87 -2.88
N GLN A 11 2.21 6.44 -3.40
CA GLN A 11 2.52 6.71 -4.80
C GLN A 11 1.47 6.05 -5.69
N TYR A 12 0.97 6.81 -6.64
CA TYR A 12 0.00 6.37 -7.63
C TYR A 12 0.47 6.81 -9.00
N ASN A 13 0.97 5.85 -9.80
CA ASN A 13 1.54 6.15 -11.11
C ASN A 13 0.47 6.07 -12.19
N ILE A 14 0.18 7.20 -12.83
CA ILE A 14 -0.72 7.29 -13.99
C ILE A 14 0.13 7.76 -15.18
N HIS A 15 0.29 6.91 -16.20
CA HIS A 15 1.02 7.24 -17.43
C HIS A 15 2.42 7.83 -17.19
N ASN A 16 3.18 7.22 -16.27
CA ASN A 16 4.51 7.68 -15.83
C ASN A 16 4.54 9.04 -15.12
N HIS A 17 3.40 9.52 -14.65
CA HIS A 17 3.30 10.67 -13.76
C HIS A 17 2.90 10.21 -12.36
N ILE A 18 3.73 10.52 -11.36
CA ILE A 18 3.50 10.10 -9.99
C ILE A 18 2.61 11.11 -9.28
N HIS A 19 1.51 10.60 -8.73
CA HIS A 19 0.51 11.28 -7.93
C HIS A 19 0.55 10.74 -6.50
N TRP A 20 -0.16 11.37 -5.58
CA TRP A 20 -0.53 10.74 -4.31
C TRP A 20 -1.95 10.18 -4.41
N GLY A 21 -2.06 8.85 -4.41
CA GLY A 21 -3.30 8.15 -4.11
C GLY A 21 -3.63 8.32 -2.63
N HIS A 22 -4.88 8.10 -2.24
CA HIS A 22 -5.35 8.32 -0.88
C HIS A 22 -6.32 7.23 -0.46
N ALA A 23 -6.11 6.70 0.73
CA ALA A 23 -7.04 5.78 1.38
C ALA A 23 -7.20 6.15 2.85
N VAL A 24 -8.34 5.78 3.44
CA VAL A 24 -8.63 5.98 4.85
C VAL A 24 -9.08 4.68 5.50
N SER A 25 -8.79 4.52 6.79
CA SER A 25 -9.22 3.37 7.58
C SER A 25 -9.55 3.79 9.01
N ARG A 26 -10.48 3.08 9.64
CA ARG A 26 -10.79 3.25 11.06
C ARG A 26 -10.15 2.19 11.96
N ASP A 27 -9.63 1.12 11.34
CA ASP A 27 -9.11 -0.05 12.04
C ASP A 27 -7.78 -0.59 11.45
N LEU A 28 -7.15 0.11 10.49
CA LEU A 28 -5.90 -0.27 9.84
C LEU A 28 -5.97 -1.56 8.98
N ILE A 29 -7.14 -2.17 8.89
CA ILE A 29 -7.41 -3.42 8.17
C ILE A 29 -8.32 -3.17 6.98
N HIS A 30 -9.43 -2.47 7.20
CA HIS A 30 -10.39 -2.15 6.14
C HIS A 30 -10.13 -0.73 5.63
N TRP A 31 -9.78 -0.61 4.38
CA TRP A 31 -9.40 0.64 3.73
C TRP A 31 -10.44 1.07 2.70
N GLU A 32 -10.79 2.35 2.74
CA GLU A 32 -11.63 3.01 1.75
C GLU A 32 -10.78 3.93 0.88
N HIS A 33 -10.83 3.75 -0.44
CA HIS A 33 -10.13 4.62 -1.37
C HIS A 33 -10.87 5.94 -1.53
N LEU A 34 -10.11 7.02 -1.45
CA LEU A 34 -10.55 8.38 -1.75
C LEU A 34 -9.96 8.82 -3.11
N PRO A 35 -10.48 9.90 -3.72
CA PRO A 35 -9.82 10.50 -4.88
C PRO A 35 -8.36 10.83 -4.59
N PRO A 36 -7.47 10.80 -5.61
CA PRO A 36 -6.08 11.20 -5.45
C PRO A 36 -5.95 12.53 -4.71
N ALA A 37 -5.07 12.56 -3.69
CA ALA A 37 -4.89 13.75 -2.87
C ALA A 37 -4.11 14.84 -3.61
N LEU A 38 -3.05 14.45 -4.34
CA LEU A 38 -2.19 15.37 -5.05
C LEU A 38 -1.89 14.87 -6.45
N GLU A 39 -1.94 15.77 -7.41
CA GLU A 39 -1.63 15.55 -8.82
C GLU A 39 -0.40 16.36 -9.24
N PRO A 40 0.40 15.92 -10.23
CA PRO A 40 1.45 16.72 -10.84
C PRO A 40 0.96 18.08 -11.31
N ASP A 41 1.87 19.06 -11.38
CA ASP A 41 1.57 20.40 -11.90
C ASP A 41 2.74 20.93 -12.73
N THR A 42 2.77 22.23 -12.98
CA THR A 42 3.81 22.87 -13.80
C THR A 42 5.21 22.84 -13.17
N ILE A 43 5.33 22.58 -11.87
CA ILE A 43 6.63 22.44 -11.17
C ILE A 43 7.17 21.03 -11.40
N GLY A 44 6.39 19.99 -11.10
CA GLY A 44 6.89 18.63 -11.20
C GLY A 44 5.89 17.55 -10.80
N GLN A 45 6.40 16.32 -10.75
CA GLN A 45 5.69 15.14 -10.22
C GLN A 45 5.68 15.18 -8.70
N ILE A 46 4.73 14.47 -8.09
CA ILE A 46 4.56 14.43 -6.64
C ILE A 46 5.22 13.17 -6.08
N TRP A 47 6.40 13.33 -5.50
CA TRP A 47 7.13 12.24 -4.85
C TRP A 47 6.81 12.18 -3.35
N SER A 48 7.50 11.31 -2.62
CA SER A 48 7.20 10.99 -1.24
C SER A 48 7.27 12.19 -0.28
N GLY A 49 6.66 12.02 0.89
CA GLY A 49 6.63 13.00 1.94
C GLY A 49 5.81 12.56 3.14
N SER A 50 5.29 13.50 3.90
CA SER A 50 4.48 13.23 5.09
C SER A 50 3.40 14.28 5.31
N ALA A 51 2.47 14.01 6.24
CA ALA A 51 1.46 14.97 6.63
C ALA A 51 1.40 15.13 8.16
N VAL A 52 1.02 16.33 8.60
CA VAL A 52 0.80 16.69 9.99
C VAL A 52 -0.52 17.43 10.14
N ILE A 53 -1.03 17.49 11.37
CA ILE A 53 -2.14 18.36 11.74
C ILE A 53 -1.56 19.56 12.46
N ASP A 54 -1.79 20.74 11.90
CA ASP A 54 -1.37 22.02 12.50
C ASP A 54 -2.44 22.50 13.48
N TRP A 55 -2.42 21.90 14.69
CA TRP A 55 -3.40 22.15 15.74
C TRP A 55 -3.47 23.62 16.18
N ASN A 56 -2.35 24.32 16.10
CA ASN A 56 -2.22 25.71 16.57
C ASN A 56 -2.32 26.72 15.44
N ASN A 57 -2.62 26.26 14.21
CA ASN A 57 -2.64 27.09 13.01
C ASN A 57 -1.37 27.94 12.84
N THR A 58 -0.23 27.34 13.11
CA THR A 58 1.07 28.03 12.98
C THR A 58 1.34 28.48 11.55
N SER A 59 0.80 27.75 10.58
CA SER A 59 0.92 28.08 9.15
C SER A 59 0.01 29.23 8.71
N GLY A 60 -1.03 29.55 9.49
CA GLY A 60 -2.06 30.51 9.10
C GLY A 60 -2.96 30.04 7.95
N LEU A 61 -2.93 28.75 7.60
CA LEU A 61 -3.69 28.19 6.47
C LEU A 61 -5.07 27.65 6.86
N GLN A 62 -5.39 27.63 8.15
CA GLN A 62 -6.69 27.18 8.63
C GLN A 62 -7.80 28.12 8.20
N THR A 63 -8.88 27.53 7.68
CA THR A 63 -10.15 28.19 7.42
C THR A 63 -11.27 27.43 8.11
N GLY A 64 -12.10 28.11 8.87
CA GLY A 64 -13.17 27.45 9.61
C GLY A 64 -12.75 26.93 10.99
N LYS A 65 -13.41 25.87 11.48
CA LYS A 65 -13.24 25.36 12.86
C LYS A 65 -12.33 24.14 12.96
N GLU A 66 -12.22 23.36 11.88
CA GLU A 66 -11.37 22.17 11.85
C GLU A 66 -9.89 22.58 11.76
N PRO A 67 -8.99 21.84 12.43
CA PRO A 67 -7.56 22.10 12.28
C PRO A 67 -7.13 21.82 10.85
N VAL A 68 -6.15 22.58 10.35
CA VAL A 68 -5.64 22.38 9.01
C VAL A 68 -4.69 21.18 8.96
N PHE A 69 -4.87 20.32 7.97
CA PHE A 69 -3.91 19.28 7.64
C PHE A 69 -2.90 19.84 6.66
N VAL A 70 -1.63 19.59 6.91
CA VAL A 70 -0.53 20.08 6.06
C VAL A 70 0.31 18.90 5.60
N ALA A 71 0.45 18.75 4.31
CA ALA A 71 1.33 17.77 3.67
C ALA A 71 2.58 18.47 3.14
N LEU A 72 3.75 17.90 3.44
CA LEU A 72 5.02 18.26 2.86
C LEU A 72 5.45 17.09 1.96
N PHE A 73 5.82 17.39 0.72
CA PHE A 73 6.15 16.38 -0.28
C PHE A 73 7.29 16.87 -1.18
N THR A 74 7.94 15.93 -1.87
CA THR A 74 8.97 16.26 -2.84
C THR A 74 8.36 16.48 -4.21
N TYR A 75 8.65 17.62 -4.82
CA TYR A 75 8.58 17.79 -6.27
C TYR A 75 9.81 17.16 -6.93
N ASN A 76 9.60 16.26 -7.90
CA ASN A 76 10.61 15.95 -8.90
C ASN A 76 10.35 16.85 -10.10
N GLU A 77 11.11 17.94 -10.21
CA GLU A 77 10.85 19.02 -11.14
C GLU A 77 11.02 18.57 -12.61
N HIS A 78 10.22 19.13 -13.50
CA HIS A 78 10.30 18.82 -14.93
C HIS A 78 11.59 19.33 -15.57
N VAL A 79 12.18 20.36 -14.97
CA VAL A 79 13.44 20.94 -15.43
C VAL A 79 14.58 20.32 -14.62
N ASP A 80 15.53 19.69 -15.33
CA ASP A 80 16.76 19.10 -14.78
C ASP A 80 16.54 18.04 -13.67
N SER A 81 15.32 17.55 -13.49
CA SER A 81 14.94 16.60 -12.42
C SER A 81 15.43 17.02 -11.04
N GLN A 82 15.49 18.32 -10.76
CA GLN A 82 15.82 18.83 -9.45
C GLN A 82 14.72 18.47 -8.46
N GLN A 83 15.10 18.35 -7.20
CA GLN A 83 14.17 18.02 -6.12
C GLN A 83 14.01 19.22 -5.20
N SER A 84 12.77 19.56 -4.91
CA SER A 84 12.41 20.62 -3.97
C SER A 84 11.21 20.19 -3.14
N GLN A 85 10.98 20.85 -2.01
CA GLN A 85 9.89 20.45 -1.13
C GLN A 85 8.69 21.36 -1.35
N GLY A 86 7.56 20.75 -1.64
CA GLY A 86 6.26 21.40 -1.78
C GLY A 86 5.39 21.24 -0.54
N LEU A 87 4.39 22.09 -0.42
CA LEU A 87 3.37 22.05 0.62
C LEU A 87 1.98 22.02 -0.01
N ALA A 88 1.11 21.19 0.55
CA ALA A 88 -0.32 21.20 0.31
C ALA A 88 -1.09 21.16 1.63
N TYR A 89 -2.33 21.65 1.63
CA TYR A 89 -3.13 21.71 2.84
C TYR A 89 -4.59 21.35 2.59
N SER A 90 -5.27 20.88 3.63
CA SER A 90 -6.68 20.54 3.63
C SER A 90 -7.39 21.15 4.85
N ASN A 91 -8.59 21.70 4.61
CA ASN A 91 -9.47 22.25 5.65
C ASN A 91 -10.76 21.45 5.83
N ASP A 92 -10.84 20.25 5.27
CA ASP A 92 -11.99 19.36 5.27
C ASP A 92 -11.64 17.94 5.70
N ARG A 93 -10.74 17.83 6.71
CA ARG A 93 -10.27 16.54 7.25
C ARG A 93 -9.60 15.64 6.21
N GLY A 94 -8.80 16.24 5.30
CA GLY A 94 -8.06 15.52 4.29
C GLY A 94 -8.88 15.06 3.08
N ARG A 95 -10.14 15.47 2.92
CA ARG A 95 -10.97 15.04 1.77
C ARG A 95 -10.57 15.73 0.47
N THR A 96 -10.19 17.02 0.54
CA THR A 96 -9.63 17.75 -0.60
C THR A 96 -8.35 18.47 -0.20
N TRP A 97 -7.42 18.58 -1.13
CA TRP A 97 -6.11 19.16 -0.90
C TRP A 97 -5.85 20.31 -1.85
N ARG A 98 -5.20 21.35 -1.35
CA ARG A 98 -4.78 22.53 -2.14
C ARG A 98 -3.29 22.73 -2.00
N LYS A 99 -2.58 22.81 -3.11
CA LYS A 99 -1.17 23.16 -3.10
C LYS A 99 -0.99 24.62 -2.67
N TYR A 100 0.03 24.84 -1.87
CA TYR A 100 0.36 26.18 -1.41
C TYR A 100 0.87 27.01 -2.59
N TRP A 101 0.36 28.23 -2.73
CA TRP A 101 0.69 29.11 -3.85
C TRP A 101 2.16 29.56 -3.85
N GLY A 102 2.85 29.54 -2.69
CA GLY A 102 4.26 29.90 -2.54
C GLY A 102 5.22 28.72 -2.70
N ASN A 103 4.79 27.59 -3.28
CA ASN A 103 5.66 26.45 -3.56
C ASN A 103 6.76 26.79 -4.59
N PRO A 104 7.94 26.15 -4.48
CA PRO A 104 8.36 25.24 -3.40
C PRO A 104 8.71 26.01 -2.11
N VAL A 105 8.48 25.40 -0.94
CA VAL A 105 8.80 25.97 0.38
C VAL A 105 10.26 25.74 0.79
N LEU A 106 10.95 24.82 0.14
CA LEU A 106 12.38 24.55 0.34
C LEU A 106 12.99 23.99 -0.95
N THR A 107 14.02 24.65 -1.45
CA THR A 107 14.78 24.22 -2.66
C THR A 107 16.04 23.46 -2.26
N SER A 108 16.54 22.58 -3.14
CA SER A 108 17.75 21.81 -2.90
C SER A 108 19.03 22.64 -2.82
N GLY A 109 19.05 23.82 -3.42
CA GLY A 109 20.29 24.59 -3.56
C GLY A 109 21.36 23.88 -4.41
N GLY A 110 20.94 22.95 -5.30
CA GLY A 110 21.83 22.16 -6.15
C GLY A 110 22.30 20.84 -5.53
N LYS A 111 21.81 20.47 -4.35
CA LYS A 111 22.06 19.16 -3.74
C LYS A 111 21.36 18.06 -4.53
N LYS A 112 21.98 16.88 -4.60
CA LYS A 112 21.40 15.68 -5.19
C LYS A 112 20.63 14.88 -4.14
N ASP A 113 19.64 14.12 -4.63
CA ASP A 113 18.87 13.19 -3.78
C ASP A 113 18.24 13.85 -2.54
N PHE A 114 17.71 15.06 -2.73
CA PHE A 114 17.17 15.94 -1.70
C PHE A 114 15.64 15.76 -1.61
N ARG A 115 15.16 14.73 -0.86
CA ARG A 115 13.78 14.28 -0.94
C ARG A 115 13.21 13.66 0.33
N ASP A 116 11.92 13.35 0.28
CA ASP A 116 11.15 12.54 1.23
C ASP A 116 11.02 13.19 2.62
N PRO A 117 10.42 14.39 2.73
CA PRO A 117 10.34 15.12 3.99
C PRO A 117 9.43 14.41 5.00
N LYS A 118 9.99 14.06 6.17
CA LYS A 118 9.23 13.68 7.36
C LYS A 118 9.15 14.85 8.31
N VAL A 119 7.93 15.28 8.64
CA VAL A 119 7.68 16.44 9.49
C VAL A 119 6.96 16.03 10.77
N PHE A 120 7.35 16.62 11.91
CA PHE A 120 6.70 16.47 13.19
C PHE A 120 6.91 17.70 14.07
N TRP A 121 6.06 17.87 15.09
CA TRP A 121 6.21 18.90 16.10
C TRP A 121 7.16 18.43 17.20
N LEU A 122 8.18 19.24 17.52
CA LEU A 122 9.13 19.00 18.60
C LEU A 122 8.71 19.84 19.82
N GLU A 123 8.13 19.21 20.82
CA GLU A 123 7.62 19.87 22.02
C GLU A 123 8.71 20.66 22.78
N SER A 124 9.90 20.07 22.95
CA SER A 124 11.00 20.70 23.67
C SER A 124 11.55 21.95 22.98
N GLY A 125 11.42 22.02 21.66
CA GLY A 125 11.86 23.16 20.85
C GLY A 125 10.72 24.10 20.48
N ALA A 126 9.46 23.75 20.77
CA ALA A 126 8.26 24.47 20.33
C ALA A 126 8.31 24.84 18.84
N CYS A 127 8.75 23.90 17.99
CA CYS A 127 8.91 24.12 16.55
C CYS A 127 8.63 22.85 15.75
N TRP A 128 8.37 23.04 14.47
CA TRP A 128 8.33 21.96 13.51
C TRP A 128 9.75 21.53 13.13
N VAL A 129 9.96 20.24 13.03
CA VAL A 129 11.19 19.63 12.52
C VAL A 129 10.86 18.86 11.25
N MET A 130 11.66 19.06 10.22
CA MET A 130 11.67 18.26 8.98
C MET A 130 12.96 17.46 8.94
N VAL A 131 12.85 16.16 8.73
CA VAL A 131 13.96 15.26 8.40
C VAL A 131 13.88 14.96 6.93
N LEU A 132 14.96 15.19 6.19
CA LEU A 132 15.02 15.09 4.74
C LEU A 132 16.20 14.24 4.32
N ALA A 133 16.00 13.27 3.43
CA ALA A 133 17.09 12.49 2.87
C ALA A 133 17.94 13.33 1.91
N CYS A 134 19.26 13.15 1.98
CA CYS A 134 20.22 13.84 1.13
C CYS A 134 21.41 12.90 0.84
N PHE A 135 21.29 12.09 -0.21
CA PHE A 135 22.28 11.11 -0.66
C PHE A 135 22.60 10.03 0.40
N ASP A 136 23.63 10.20 1.24
CA ASP A 136 24.13 9.23 2.24
C ASP A 136 23.91 9.69 3.70
N HIS A 137 23.08 10.72 3.89
CA HIS A 137 22.76 11.29 5.20
C HIS A 137 21.35 11.86 5.22
N VAL A 138 20.88 12.27 6.38
CA VAL A 138 19.68 13.10 6.55
C VAL A 138 20.06 14.50 7.00
N GLU A 139 19.30 15.48 6.53
CA GLU A 139 19.39 16.85 7.00
C GLU A 139 18.18 17.20 7.86
N PHE A 140 18.41 18.02 8.88
CA PHE A 140 17.37 18.52 9.77
C PHE A 140 17.09 19.99 9.47
N TYR A 141 15.81 20.32 9.42
CA TYR A 141 15.33 21.68 9.24
C TYR A 141 14.32 22.02 10.32
N GLN A 142 14.28 23.25 10.77
CA GLN A 142 13.32 23.77 11.75
C GLN A 142 12.45 24.86 11.12
N SER A 143 11.18 24.91 11.57
CA SER A 143 10.21 25.93 11.15
C SER A 143 9.28 26.29 12.30
N GLU A 144 8.90 27.55 12.38
CA GLU A 144 7.86 28.04 13.31
C GLU A 144 6.46 27.96 12.67
N ASN A 145 6.37 27.82 11.33
CA ASN A 145 5.13 28.01 10.58
C ASN A 145 4.89 27.04 9.41
N LEU A 146 5.72 26.00 9.24
CA LEU A 146 5.66 25.03 8.13
C LEU A 146 5.96 25.63 6.73
N LEU A 147 5.99 26.94 6.58
CA LEU A 147 6.14 27.66 5.31
C LEU A 147 7.58 28.07 5.01
N THR A 148 8.36 28.31 6.05
CA THR A 148 9.76 28.75 5.96
C THR A 148 10.63 27.83 6.82
N TRP A 149 11.67 27.29 6.21
CA TRP A 149 12.52 26.27 6.82
C TRP A 149 13.96 26.75 6.95
N ARG A 150 14.58 26.47 8.08
CA ARG A 150 15.97 26.80 8.37
C ARG A 150 16.73 25.51 8.65
N TYR A 151 17.83 25.30 7.94
CA TYR A 151 18.76 24.20 8.24
C TYR A 151 19.21 24.25 9.70
N SER A 152 19.19 23.11 10.37
CA SER A 152 19.56 22.99 11.79
C SER A 152 20.67 21.97 12.05
N GLY A 153 20.90 21.01 11.15
CA GLY A 153 21.95 20.00 11.32
C GLY A 153 21.78 18.82 10.36
N GLU A 154 22.64 17.82 10.53
CA GLU A 154 22.64 16.60 9.70
C GLU A 154 23.09 15.39 10.50
N PHE A 155 22.82 14.19 9.96
CA PHE A 155 23.33 12.91 10.49
C PHE A 155 23.42 11.88 9.35
N GLY A 156 24.48 11.10 9.32
CA GLY A 156 24.67 9.98 8.39
C GLY A 156 26.11 9.80 8.02
N GLY A 157 26.62 10.47 7.04
CA GLY A 157 27.99 10.42 6.52
C GLY A 157 28.98 9.47 7.18
N GLY A 158 28.94 8.16 6.84
CA GLY A 158 29.78 7.14 7.46
C GLY A 158 29.12 6.33 8.59
N GLU A 159 27.83 6.48 8.82
CA GLU A 159 27.04 5.74 9.81
C GLU A 159 26.26 4.59 9.16
N GLY A 160 26.26 3.42 9.78
CA GLY A 160 25.51 2.24 9.34
C GLY A 160 26.03 1.60 8.05
N SER A 161 25.14 1.16 7.18
CA SER A 161 25.50 0.57 5.89
C SER A 161 25.96 1.66 4.91
N PRO A 162 27.14 1.55 4.30
CA PRO A 162 27.69 2.55 3.40
C PRO A 162 27.14 2.44 1.97
N ALA A 163 26.27 1.47 1.68
CA ALA A 163 25.77 1.22 0.33
C ALA A 163 24.45 1.96 0.08
N GLY A 164 24.25 2.32 -1.18
CA GLY A 164 22.99 2.90 -1.66
C GLY A 164 22.81 4.38 -1.30
N VAL A 165 21.65 4.90 -1.72
CA VAL A 165 21.17 6.24 -1.42
C VAL A 165 20.10 6.15 -0.34
N TRP A 166 20.12 7.07 0.61
CA TRP A 166 19.12 7.15 1.66
C TRP A 166 17.84 7.80 1.15
N GLU A 167 16.71 7.23 1.54
CA GLU A 167 15.36 7.65 1.14
C GLU A 167 14.39 7.50 2.33
N CYS A 168 13.24 8.13 2.25
CA CYS A 168 12.11 7.98 3.17
C CYS A 168 12.51 7.96 4.66
N PRO A 169 13.18 8.99 5.18
CA PRO A 169 13.57 9.04 6.58
C PRO A 169 12.35 9.19 7.48
N ASP A 170 12.42 8.60 8.68
CA ASP A 170 11.46 8.84 9.76
C ASP A 170 12.18 8.97 11.09
N LEU A 171 11.74 9.89 11.94
CA LEU A 171 12.38 10.17 13.24
C LEU A 171 11.31 10.30 14.32
N PHE A 172 11.40 9.47 15.35
CA PHE A 172 10.43 9.44 16.44
C PHE A 172 11.06 8.98 17.75
N CYS A 173 10.43 9.35 18.86
CA CYS A 173 10.83 8.96 20.20
C CYS A 173 9.95 7.81 20.72
N LEU A 174 10.58 6.81 21.36
CA LEU A 174 9.89 5.68 21.99
C LEU A 174 10.46 5.41 23.39
N PRO A 175 9.62 5.03 24.37
CA PRO A 175 10.11 4.49 25.64
C PRO A 175 10.70 3.08 25.43
N VAL A 176 11.67 2.71 26.24
CA VAL A 176 12.16 1.33 26.32
C VAL A 176 11.17 0.53 27.18
N ALA A 177 10.60 -0.55 26.64
CA ALA A 177 9.48 -1.25 27.26
C ALA A 177 9.77 -1.75 28.69
N GLU A 178 11.00 -2.23 28.94
CA GLU A 178 11.42 -2.70 30.26
C GLU A 178 11.81 -1.56 31.23
N LYS A 179 11.92 -0.32 30.71
CA LYS A 179 12.30 0.88 31.46
C LYS A 179 11.52 2.10 30.94
N PRO A 180 10.23 2.24 31.24
CA PRO A 180 9.35 3.25 30.66
C PRO A 180 9.80 4.71 30.90
N ASP A 181 10.60 4.95 31.91
CA ASP A 181 11.17 6.28 32.21
C ASP A 181 12.38 6.63 31.29
N GLU A 182 12.91 5.64 30.57
CA GLU A 182 13.99 5.84 29.60
C GLU A 182 13.41 5.83 28.18
N SER A 183 13.58 6.92 27.45
CA SER A 183 13.20 7.02 26.04
C SER A 183 14.41 7.18 25.15
N ARG A 184 14.28 6.73 23.89
CA ARG A 184 15.28 6.90 22.84
C ARG A 184 14.62 7.41 21.57
N TRP A 185 15.35 8.22 20.86
CA TRP A 185 15.01 8.56 19.50
C TRP A 185 15.44 7.45 18.55
N VAL A 186 14.59 7.17 17.58
CA VAL A 186 14.85 6.21 16.51
C VAL A 186 14.78 6.96 15.19
N LEU A 187 15.87 6.94 14.45
CA LEU A 187 15.93 7.38 13.06
C LEU A 187 15.87 6.13 12.18
N VAL A 188 14.94 6.09 11.26
CA VAL A 188 14.82 5.03 10.23
C VAL A 188 15.12 5.65 8.88
N VAL A 189 15.84 4.93 8.03
CA VAL A 189 16.06 5.31 6.63
C VAL A 189 15.97 4.10 5.72
N SER A 190 15.44 4.30 4.54
CA SER A 190 15.47 3.33 3.45
C SER A 190 16.77 3.49 2.68
N VAL A 191 17.36 2.38 2.23
CA VAL A 191 18.55 2.38 1.35
C VAL A 191 18.21 1.65 0.06
N ASN A 192 18.49 2.28 -1.07
CA ASN A 192 18.05 1.74 -2.37
C ASN A 192 18.89 0.57 -2.88
N ASP A 193 20.01 0.24 -2.22
CA ASP A 193 20.81 -0.96 -2.45
C ASP A 193 21.62 -1.32 -1.20
N GLY A 194 22.14 -2.55 -1.14
CA GLY A 194 23.03 -3.01 -0.07
C GLY A 194 22.36 -3.60 1.17
N ALA A 195 21.06 -3.90 1.10
CA ALA A 195 20.35 -4.63 2.15
C ALA A 195 20.87 -6.09 2.30
N PRO A 196 20.72 -6.73 3.48
CA PRO A 196 21.21 -8.09 3.72
C PRO A 196 20.72 -9.14 2.73
N ALA A 197 19.45 -9.04 2.29
CA ALA A 197 18.86 -9.92 1.30
C ALA A 197 19.14 -9.48 -0.15
N GLY A 198 19.82 -8.34 -0.32
CA GLY A 198 20.16 -7.72 -1.60
C GLY A 198 19.08 -6.78 -2.12
N GLY A 199 19.53 -5.73 -2.82
CA GLY A 199 18.67 -4.64 -3.29
C GLY A 199 18.28 -3.69 -2.16
N THR A 200 17.04 -3.26 -2.17
CA THR A 200 16.50 -2.26 -1.23
C THR A 200 16.24 -2.83 0.16
N GLY A 201 16.34 -1.98 1.18
CA GLY A 201 16.01 -2.34 2.56
C GLY A 201 15.99 -1.13 3.47
N MET A 202 15.76 -1.35 4.76
CA MET A 202 15.64 -0.27 5.75
C MET A 202 16.57 -0.51 6.91
N GLN A 203 17.41 0.48 7.21
CA GLN A 203 18.22 0.52 8.42
C GLN A 203 17.67 1.52 9.44
N TYR A 204 18.08 1.35 10.71
CA TYR A 204 17.69 2.27 11.77
C TYR A 204 18.83 2.55 12.74
N PHE A 205 18.72 3.68 13.41
CA PHE A 205 19.65 4.14 14.42
C PHE A 205 18.88 4.45 15.71
N ILE A 206 19.49 4.14 16.86
CA ILE A 206 18.94 4.43 18.18
C ILE A 206 19.87 5.44 18.85
N GLY A 207 19.29 6.51 19.43
CA GLY A 207 20.11 7.55 19.98
C GLY A 207 19.34 8.65 20.70
N ARG A 208 19.90 9.84 20.68
CA ARG A 208 19.34 11.07 21.24
C ARG A 208 19.20 12.11 20.14
N PHE A 209 18.17 12.91 20.23
CA PHE A 209 17.93 14.03 19.31
C PHE A 209 17.48 15.26 20.08
N ASP A 210 18.11 16.41 19.79
CA ASP A 210 17.86 17.68 20.47
C ASP A 210 17.12 18.72 19.60
N GLY A 211 16.74 18.34 18.38
CA GLY A 211 16.16 19.23 17.38
C GLY A 211 17.12 19.62 16.26
N SER A 212 18.41 19.44 16.46
CA SER A 212 19.45 19.80 15.50
C SER A 212 20.47 18.69 15.28
N ARG A 213 20.74 17.91 16.30
CA ARG A 213 21.76 16.86 16.31
C ARG A 213 21.17 15.53 16.73
N PHE A 214 21.43 14.50 15.94
CA PHE A 214 21.21 13.11 16.32
C PHE A 214 22.53 12.48 16.77
N GLU A 215 22.54 11.86 17.95
CA GLU A 215 23.70 11.14 18.50
C GLU A 215 23.38 9.65 18.54
N ASN A 216 24.02 8.86 17.65
CA ASN A 216 23.89 7.40 17.62
C ASN A 216 24.49 6.76 18.87
N GLU A 217 23.77 5.84 19.54
CA GLU A 217 24.27 5.10 20.73
C GLU A 217 25.09 3.87 20.33
N ASN A 218 25.07 3.45 19.06
CA ASN A 218 25.90 2.34 18.55
C ASN A 218 27.15 2.89 17.85
N SER A 219 28.13 2.00 17.59
CA SER A 219 29.29 2.41 16.79
C SER A 219 28.86 2.73 15.34
N PRO A 220 29.56 3.65 14.65
CA PRO A 220 29.22 4.05 13.30
C PRO A 220 29.12 2.88 12.31
N GLU A 221 29.92 1.83 12.51
CA GLU A 221 29.95 0.65 11.64
C GLU A 221 28.78 -0.32 11.88
N THR A 222 27.97 -0.08 12.91
CA THR A 222 26.85 -0.95 13.28
C THR A 222 25.63 -0.64 12.40
N ALA A 223 25.35 -1.49 11.43
CA ALA A 223 24.11 -1.44 10.66
C ALA A 223 23.02 -2.27 11.36
N LEU A 224 21.98 -1.62 11.86
CA LEU A 224 20.78 -2.26 12.38
C LEU A 224 19.70 -2.26 11.30
N TRP A 225 19.23 -3.44 10.92
CA TRP A 225 18.23 -3.59 9.87
C TRP A 225 16.83 -3.78 10.46
N LEU A 226 15.87 -3.06 9.91
CA LEU A 226 14.47 -3.15 10.32
C LEU A 226 13.84 -4.46 9.85
N ASP A 227 14.24 -4.92 8.68
CA ASP A 227 13.79 -6.16 8.07
C ASP A 227 14.97 -6.84 7.34
N TYR A 228 15.06 -8.15 7.41
CA TYR A 228 16.12 -8.96 6.80
C TYR A 228 15.64 -9.76 5.59
N GLY A 229 14.34 -9.68 5.25
CA GLY A 229 13.78 -10.17 4.01
C GLY A 229 14.11 -9.27 2.83
N GLN A 230 13.69 -9.67 1.65
CA GLN A 230 13.98 -8.89 0.43
C GLN A 230 12.93 -7.81 0.15
N ASP A 231 11.75 -7.87 0.79
CA ASP A 231 10.58 -7.11 0.38
C ASP A 231 10.02 -6.21 1.49
N PHE A 232 10.84 -5.27 2.00
CA PHE A 232 10.40 -4.26 2.96
C PHE A 232 11.16 -2.96 2.76
N TYR A 233 10.47 -1.93 2.26
CA TYR A 233 11.08 -0.66 1.85
C TYR A 233 10.16 0.53 2.06
N ALA A 234 10.74 1.74 2.12
CA ALA A 234 10.05 3.03 2.20
C ALA A 234 9.02 3.10 3.35
N GLY A 235 9.31 2.42 4.47
CA GLY A 235 8.41 2.38 5.62
C GLY A 235 8.35 3.71 6.34
N VAL A 236 7.12 4.15 6.66
CA VAL A 236 6.85 5.41 7.37
C VAL A 236 5.84 5.19 8.49
N THR A 237 5.93 6.02 9.54
CA THR A 237 5.00 5.96 10.65
C THR A 237 3.91 7.01 10.55
N TRP A 238 2.73 6.71 11.10
CA TRP A 238 1.65 7.69 11.23
C TRP A 238 1.99 8.79 12.22
N ASN A 239 1.69 10.02 11.85
CA ASN A 239 1.63 11.16 12.76
C ASN A 239 0.23 11.27 13.40
N GLY A 240 0.14 11.94 14.55
CA GLY A 240 -1.12 12.28 15.18
C GLY A 240 -1.81 11.15 15.95
N ILE A 241 -1.18 9.98 16.14
CA ILE A 241 -1.73 8.93 17.01
C ILE A 241 -1.90 9.49 18.43
N PRO A 242 -3.11 9.41 19.04
CA PRO A 242 -3.33 9.95 20.37
C PRO A 242 -2.42 9.32 21.43
N GLY A 243 -1.93 10.11 22.37
CA GLY A 243 -1.10 9.61 23.47
C GLY A 243 -1.78 8.53 24.33
N ALA A 244 -3.12 8.52 24.39
CA ALA A 244 -3.88 7.46 25.05
C ALA A 244 -3.79 6.09 24.35
N ASP A 245 -3.57 6.05 23.04
CA ASP A 245 -3.25 4.82 22.28
C ASP A 245 -1.78 4.44 22.51
N GLY A 246 -0.89 5.41 22.47
CA GLY A 246 0.55 5.28 22.77
C GLY A 246 1.35 4.45 21.76
N ARG A 247 0.74 3.96 20.69
CA ARG A 247 1.41 3.14 19.70
C ARG A 247 2.19 3.98 18.68
N ARG A 248 3.29 3.43 18.20
CA ARG A 248 3.96 3.87 16.98
C ARG A 248 3.66 2.84 15.89
N LEU A 249 2.94 3.26 14.86
CA LEU A 249 2.47 2.40 13.78
C LEU A 249 3.21 2.73 12.50
N MET A 250 3.66 1.68 11.78
CA MET A 250 4.40 1.79 10.52
C MET A 250 3.75 0.92 9.44
N ILE A 251 3.80 1.37 8.21
CA ILE A 251 3.52 0.59 7.01
C ILE A 251 4.65 0.81 6.00
N ALA A 252 4.95 -0.20 5.19
CA ALA A 252 6.02 -0.15 4.20
C ALA A 252 5.56 -0.69 2.85
N TRP A 253 6.32 -0.42 1.82
CA TRP A 253 6.19 -1.05 0.52
C TRP A 253 6.82 -2.45 0.58
N ALA A 254 6.01 -3.48 0.35
CA ALA A 254 6.46 -4.85 0.29
C ALA A 254 6.82 -5.21 -1.15
N ASP A 255 8.01 -4.84 -1.54
CA ASP A 255 8.60 -5.09 -2.86
C ASP A 255 10.08 -4.67 -2.83
N ASN A 256 10.80 -4.87 -3.97
CA ASN A 256 12.22 -4.52 -4.10
C ASN A 256 12.48 -3.88 -5.47
N TRP A 257 13.20 -2.76 -5.50
CA TRP A 257 13.56 -2.07 -6.73
C TRP A 257 14.31 -2.97 -7.73
N ARG A 258 15.01 -4.00 -7.22
CA ARG A 258 15.80 -4.91 -8.03
C ARG A 258 14.98 -5.73 -9.01
N TYR A 259 13.68 -5.99 -8.70
CA TYR A 259 12.86 -6.88 -9.52
C TYR A 259 11.37 -6.50 -9.62
N ARG A 260 10.94 -5.38 -9.08
CA ARG A 260 9.53 -4.99 -9.08
C ARG A 260 8.85 -5.08 -10.45
N ASP A 261 9.57 -4.74 -11.52
CA ASP A 261 9.04 -4.77 -12.88
C ASP A 261 8.90 -6.19 -13.44
N ALA A 262 9.63 -7.17 -12.84
CA ALA A 262 9.60 -8.58 -13.20
C ALA A 262 8.61 -9.43 -12.38
N LEU A 263 7.91 -8.82 -11.41
CA LEU A 263 6.91 -9.55 -10.61
C LEU A 263 5.86 -10.22 -11.48
N PRO A 264 5.40 -11.45 -11.12
CA PRO A 264 4.39 -12.17 -11.89
C PRO A 264 2.96 -11.63 -11.71
N THR A 265 2.78 -10.52 -11.00
CA THR A 265 1.49 -9.85 -10.83
C THR A 265 1.09 -9.13 -12.13
N GLN A 266 -0.21 -9.19 -12.49
CA GLN A 266 -0.73 -8.63 -13.73
C GLN A 266 -1.42 -7.28 -13.54
N LEU A 267 -2.24 -7.14 -12.49
CA LEU A 267 -3.08 -5.97 -12.26
C LEU A 267 -2.38 -4.83 -11.50
N PHE A 268 -1.32 -5.14 -10.78
CA PHE A 268 -0.59 -4.17 -9.97
C PHE A 268 0.90 -4.56 -9.85
N LYS A 269 1.73 -3.62 -9.50
CA LYS A 269 3.13 -3.80 -9.10
C LYS A 269 3.32 -3.15 -7.74
N GLY A 270 3.89 -3.90 -6.81
CA GLY A 270 4.03 -3.48 -5.41
C GLY A 270 2.76 -3.67 -4.58
N GLN A 271 2.93 -3.90 -3.31
CA GLN A 271 1.87 -4.05 -2.30
C GLN A 271 2.36 -3.48 -0.97
N PHE A 272 1.47 -3.34 0.00
CA PHE A 272 1.87 -2.92 1.33
C PHE A 272 2.20 -4.11 2.24
N SER A 273 3.12 -3.89 3.19
CA SER A 273 3.27 -4.77 4.33
C SER A 273 2.02 -4.73 5.22
N MET A 274 1.87 -5.70 6.13
CA MET A 274 0.98 -5.51 7.26
C MET A 274 1.41 -4.27 8.06
N VAL A 275 0.43 -3.53 8.60
CA VAL A 275 0.73 -2.45 9.53
C VAL A 275 1.38 -3.03 10.79
N ARG A 276 2.49 -2.45 11.23
CA ARG A 276 3.29 -2.92 12.37
C ARG A 276 3.25 -1.95 13.51
N GLU A 277 3.15 -2.48 14.73
CA GLU A 277 3.41 -1.75 15.97
C GLU A 277 4.91 -1.82 16.29
N LEU A 278 5.52 -0.67 16.52
CA LEU A 278 6.93 -0.54 16.85
C LEU A 278 7.12 -0.33 18.36
N SER A 279 8.15 -0.94 18.92
CA SER A 279 8.55 -0.77 20.33
C SER A 279 10.06 -0.89 20.49
N LEU A 280 10.64 -0.14 21.42
CA LEU A 280 12.01 -0.37 21.85
C LEU A 280 12.02 -1.37 23.01
N ARG A 281 12.86 -2.40 22.89
CA ARG A 281 13.01 -3.44 23.91
C ARG A 281 14.47 -3.74 24.21
N GLN A 282 14.74 -4.13 25.45
CA GLN A 282 16.02 -4.68 25.82
C GLN A 282 16.10 -6.14 25.35
N THR A 283 16.97 -6.41 24.38
CA THR A 283 17.25 -7.75 23.85
C THR A 283 18.64 -8.24 24.33
N PRO A 284 19.00 -9.51 24.09
CA PRO A 284 20.38 -9.99 24.37
C PRO A 284 21.48 -9.23 23.62
N GLU A 285 21.15 -8.57 22.50
CA GLU A 285 22.06 -7.75 21.71
C GLU A 285 22.08 -6.26 22.10
N GLY A 286 21.31 -5.86 23.12
CA GLY A 286 21.11 -4.46 23.52
C GLY A 286 19.70 -3.94 23.22
N VAL A 287 19.51 -2.63 23.28
CA VAL A 287 18.22 -2.04 22.89
C VAL A 287 18.01 -2.20 21.40
N ARG A 288 16.84 -2.71 21.00
CA ARG A 288 16.47 -2.93 19.59
C ARG A 288 15.07 -2.43 19.31
N LEU A 289 14.83 -2.00 18.07
CA LEU A 289 13.51 -1.70 17.56
C LEU A 289 12.81 -3.01 17.18
N CYS A 290 11.80 -3.37 17.95
CA CYS A 290 11.00 -4.57 17.76
C CYS A 290 9.69 -4.25 17.10
N GLN A 291 9.17 -5.19 16.30
CA GLN A 291 7.98 -5.03 15.48
C GLN A 291 7.01 -6.18 15.72
N ARG A 292 5.73 -5.89 15.64
CA ARG A 292 4.68 -6.92 15.62
C ARG A 292 3.52 -6.45 14.74
N PRO A 293 2.75 -7.36 14.16
CA PRO A 293 1.51 -7.00 13.48
C PRO A 293 0.58 -6.25 14.40
N VAL A 294 -0.19 -5.31 13.85
CA VAL A 294 -1.20 -4.59 14.64
C VAL A 294 -2.20 -5.55 15.27
N ARG A 295 -2.66 -5.24 16.47
CA ARG A 295 -3.63 -6.06 17.22
C ARG A 295 -4.97 -6.21 16.49
N GLU A 296 -5.36 -5.25 15.67
CA GLU A 296 -6.57 -5.23 14.85
C GLU A 296 -6.64 -6.41 13.87
N LEU A 297 -5.49 -6.98 13.48
CA LEU A 297 -5.43 -8.18 12.64
C LEU A 297 -6.24 -9.35 13.22
N SER A 298 -6.34 -9.45 14.55
CA SER A 298 -7.13 -10.50 15.21
C SER A 298 -8.62 -10.49 14.84
N ALA A 299 -9.15 -9.37 14.33
CA ALA A 299 -10.51 -9.29 13.82
C ALA A 299 -10.73 -10.11 12.54
N LEU A 300 -9.67 -10.43 11.79
CA LEU A 300 -9.74 -11.29 10.62
C LEU A 300 -9.60 -12.78 10.96
N GLU A 301 -9.14 -13.14 12.16
CA GLU A 301 -8.99 -14.54 12.55
C GLU A 301 -10.37 -15.23 12.60
N ASP A 302 -10.48 -16.41 11.95
CA ASP A 302 -11.72 -17.19 11.82
C ASP A 302 -11.58 -18.56 12.47
N GLN A 303 -11.11 -19.58 11.74
CA GLN A 303 -10.87 -20.90 12.29
C GLN A 303 -9.52 -20.91 13.01
N ARG A 304 -9.50 -21.53 14.19
CA ARG A 304 -8.26 -21.67 14.97
C ARG A 304 -8.00 -23.13 15.29
N GLU A 305 -6.74 -23.53 15.18
CA GLU A 305 -6.25 -24.84 15.56
C GLU A 305 -5.05 -24.69 16.50
N LYS A 306 -5.16 -25.26 17.70
CA LYS A 306 -4.06 -25.35 18.65
C LYS A 306 -3.27 -26.63 18.44
N MET A 307 -1.97 -26.53 18.51
CA MET A 307 -1.07 -27.68 18.58
C MET A 307 -0.77 -27.97 20.04
N GLU A 308 -1.16 -29.14 20.52
CA GLU A 308 -0.90 -29.55 21.89
C GLU A 308 0.62 -29.62 22.18
N PRO A 309 1.07 -29.13 23.35
CA PRO A 309 2.46 -29.23 23.75
C PRO A 309 2.98 -30.67 23.64
N CYS A 310 4.14 -30.83 23.05
CA CYS A 310 4.76 -32.14 22.87
C CYS A 310 6.27 -32.05 22.68
N ARG A 311 6.95 -33.18 22.86
CA ARG A 311 8.33 -33.36 22.44
C ARG A 311 8.37 -33.83 21.00
N LEU A 312 9.23 -33.23 20.20
CA LEU A 312 9.59 -33.69 18.87
C LEU A 312 11.06 -34.12 18.89
N SER A 313 11.31 -35.39 18.66
CA SER A 313 12.67 -35.88 18.45
C SER A 313 13.17 -35.52 17.05
N ALA A 314 14.49 -35.50 16.87
CA ALA A 314 15.12 -35.26 15.58
C ALA A 314 14.48 -36.12 14.46
N GLY A 315 14.15 -35.46 13.34
CA GLY A 315 13.48 -36.08 12.19
C GLY A 315 11.95 -36.18 12.30
N GLN A 316 11.34 -35.78 13.43
CA GLN A 316 9.89 -35.81 13.57
C GLN A 316 9.22 -34.55 12.99
N CYS A 317 7.97 -34.73 12.58
CA CYS A 317 7.11 -33.67 12.04
C CYS A 317 5.73 -33.68 12.72
N ARG A 318 5.21 -32.48 12.98
CA ARG A 318 3.85 -32.21 13.44
C ARG A 318 3.15 -31.30 12.44
N LYS A 319 1.90 -31.62 12.08
CA LYS A 319 1.14 -30.88 11.04
C LYS A 319 -0.14 -30.30 11.61
N THR A 320 -0.56 -29.16 11.09
CA THR A 320 -1.92 -28.66 11.28
C THR A 320 -2.88 -29.37 10.32
N ALA A 321 -4.13 -29.52 10.74
CA ALA A 321 -5.23 -29.94 9.86
C ALA A 321 -5.80 -28.73 9.09
N LEU A 322 -5.66 -27.53 9.64
CA LEU A 322 -6.15 -26.29 9.05
C LEU A 322 -5.42 -25.97 7.74
N TYR A 323 -6.21 -25.76 6.69
CA TYR A 323 -5.81 -25.29 5.37
C TYR A 323 -6.49 -23.96 5.08
N ALA A 324 -5.76 -22.95 4.64
CA ALA A 324 -6.33 -21.66 4.23
C ALA A 324 -5.40 -20.89 3.29
N GLY A 325 -5.97 -20.00 2.49
CA GLY A 325 -5.23 -19.10 1.59
C GLY A 325 -4.51 -17.95 2.28
N ALA A 326 -4.91 -17.64 3.52
CA ALA A 326 -4.19 -16.72 4.40
C ALA A 326 -4.20 -17.27 5.83
N LEU A 327 -3.03 -17.27 6.47
CA LEU A 327 -2.80 -17.88 7.79
C LEU A 327 -1.98 -16.97 8.71
N SER A 328 -2.35 -16.94 9.98
CA SER A 328 -1.50 -16.54 11.10
C SER A 328 -1.03 -17.79 11.84
N PHE A 329 0.27 -17.92 12.06
CA PHE A 329 0.83 -19.00 12.89
C PHE A 329 1.71 -18.41 13.97
N ARG A 330 1.54 -18.91 15.20
CA ARG A 330 2.35 -18.54 16.36
C ARG A 330 2.85 -19.80 17.04
N CYS A 331 4.13 -19.81 17.42
CA CYS A 331 4.65 -20.89 18.24
C CYS A 331 5.75 -20.44 19.20
N ARG A 332 5.91 -21.21 20.26
CA ARG A 332 7.05 -21.13 21.18
C ARG A 332 7.67 -22.52 21.32
N LEU A 333 8.94 -22.61 20.92
CA LEU A 333 9.72 -23.82 20.91
C LEU A 333 10.91 -23.68 21.86
N ARG A 334 11.26 -24.78 22.53
CA ARG A 334 12.48 -24.86 23.33
C ARG A 334 13.36 -26.00 22.79
N PRO A 335 14.58 -25.71 22.32
CA PRO A 335 15.54 -26.76 22.00
C PRO A 335 16.05 -27.43 23.28
N GLU A 336 16.21 -28.75 23.28
CA GLU A 336 16.83 -29.48 24.39
C GLU A 336 18.36 -29.35 24.35
N ASP A 337 18.91 -29.20 23.16
CA ASP A 337 20.29 -28.81 22.93
C ASP A 337 20.36 -27.67 21.90
N ARG A 338 21.48 -26.96 21.83
CA ARG A 338 21.66 -25.83 20.88
C ARG A 338 22.28 -26.33 19.57
N LYS A 339 21.73 -27.38 19.01
CA LYS A 339 22.14 -27.97 17.73
C LYS A 339 20.96 -28.17 16.82
N GLY A 340 21.24 -28.36 15.53
CA GLY A 340 20.23 -28.60 14.53
C GLY A 340 19.33 -27.40 14.26
N ARG A 341 18.15 -27.67 13.71
CA ARG A 341 17.18 -26.65 13.26
C ARG A 341 15.77 -27.01 13.68
N ALA A 342 14.99 -25.98 13.97
CA ALA A 342 13.54 -26.02 13.94
C ALA A 342 13.07 -25.39 12.63
N GLU A 343 12.14 -26.03 11.93
CA GLU A 343 11.63 -25.53 10.65
C GLU A 343 10.10 -25.61 10.58
N LEU A 344 9.48 -24.52 10.21
CA LEU A 344 8.08 -24.43 9.81
C LEU A 344 8.02 -24.48 8.29
N ARG A 345 7.25 -25.43 7.74
CA ARG A 345 6.93 -25.46 6.31
C ARG A 345 5.49 -25.05 6.11
N PHE A 346 5.31 -24.02 5.31
CA PHE A 346 4.01 -23.67 4.74
C PHE A 346 3.87 -24.47 3.45
N VAL A 347 3.12 -25.58 3.54
CA VAL A 347 2.98 -26.53 2.43
C VAL A 347 1.71 -26.19 1.67
N TYR A 348 1.88 -25.71 0.46
CA TYR A 348 0.81 -25.29 -0.45
C TYR A 348 0.13 -26.48 -1.12
N SER A 349 -1.14 -26.30 -1.50
CA SER A 349 -1.93 -27.37 -2.14
C SER A 349 -1.38 -27.81 -3.49
N GLY A 350 -0.61 -26.96 -4.18
CA GLY A 350 0.12 -27.30 -5.42
C GLY A 350 1.36 -28.17 -5.22
N GLY A 351 1.72 -28.50 -3.97
CA GLY A 351 2.90 -29.30 -3.65
C GLY A 351 4.19 -28.49 -3.44
N GLU A 352 4.13 -27.18 -3.59
CA GLU A 352 5.20 -26.24 -3.26
C GLU A 352 5.25 -26.02 -1.74
N TRP A 353 6.35 -25.51 -1.25
CA TRP A 353 6.47 -25.13 0.18
C TRP A 353 7.43 -23.97 0.40
N LEU A 354 7.16 -23.21 1.45
CA LEU A 354 8.04 -22.21 2.00
C LEU A 354 8.58 -22.69 3.32
N SER A 355 9.90 -22.61 3.54
CA SER A 355 10.52 -22.96 4.81
C SER A 355 10.88 -21.71 5.61
N ILE A 356 10.53 -21.72 6.90
CA ILE A 356 10.90 -20.70 7.89
C ILE A 356 11.53 -21.44 9.06
N GLY A 357 12.78 -21.17 9.37
CA GLY A 357 13.44 -21.95 10.38
C GLY A 357 14.43 -21.15 11.22
N TYR A 358 14.92 -21.81 12.25
CA TYR A 358 15.95 -21.28 13.13
C TYR A 358 17.10 -22.29 13.28
N ASP A 359 18.31 -21.84 12.94
CA ASP A 359 19.54 -22.55 13.16
C ASP A 359 20.06 -22.23 14.57
N PHE A 360 20.00 -23.21 15.47
CA PHE A 360 20.38 -23.03 16.87
C PHE A 360 21.89 -22.84 17.06
N ALA A 361 22.71 -23.45 16.21
CA ALA A 361 24.16 -23.31 16.27
C ALA A 361 24.63 -21.97 15.70
N GLY A 362 24.00 -21.53 14.61
CA GLY A 362 24.31 -20.26 13.95
C GLY A 362 23.61 -19.04 14.57
N GLU A 363 22.67 -19.25 15.52
CA GLU A 363 21.81 -18.21 16.10
C GLU A 363 21.14 -17.33 15.03
N ARG A 364 20.52 -17.97 14.01
CA ARG A 364 19.94 -17.30 12.86
C ARG A 364 18.52 -17.79 12.55
N LEU A 365 17.60 -16.85 12.43
CA LEU A 365 16.32 -17.04 11.81
C LEU A 365 16.50 -17.02 10.28
N TYR A 366 15.78 -17.87 9.52
CA TYR A 366 15.84 -17.87 8.07
C TYR A 366 14.47 -18.06 7.43
N VAL A 367 14.36 -17.57 6.21
CA VAL A 367 13.28 -17.87 5.25
C VAL A 367 13.94 -18.46 4.01
N ASP A 368 13.45 -19.62 3.55
CA ASP A 368 13.83 -20.23 2.29
C ASP A 368 12.61 -20.35 1.39
N ARG A 369 12.54 -19.52 0.35
CA ARG A 369 11.46 -19.49 -0.66
C ARG A 369 11.80 -20.19 -1.96
N THR A 370 12.90 -20.96 -2.01
CA THR A 370 13.35 -21.62 -3.25
C THR A 370 12.33 -22.61 -3.82
N HIS A 371 11.41 -23.12 -2.97
CA HIS A 371 10.35 -24.07 -3.35
C HIS A 371 8.95 -23.46 -3.27
N ALA A 372 8.82 -22.12 -3.10
CA ALA A 372 7.56 -21.45 -2.84
C ALA A 372 6.88 -20.90 -4.13
N GLY A 373 6.93 -21.66 -5.21
CA GLY A 373 6.28 -21.32 -6.48
C GLY A 373 7.20 -20.56 -7.45
N ILE A 374 6.66 -19.51 -8.11
CA ILE A 374 7.42 -18.76 -9.13
C ILE A 374 8.50 -17.93 -8.45
N ASN A 375 9.76 -18.27 -8.69
CA ASN A 375 10.93 -17.59 -8.11
C ASN A 375 12.09 -17.42 -9.10
N GLY A 376 11.87 -17.70 -10.39
CA GLY A 376 12.91 -17.66 -11.44
C GLY A 376 13.09 -16.29 -12.12
N PHE A 377 12.51 -15.21 -11.60
CA PHE A 377 12.69 -13.88 -12.20
C PHE A 377 13.98 -13.20 -11.73
N PRO A 378 14.58 -12.33 -12.59
CA PRO A 378 15.88 -11.72 -12.29
C PRO A 378 15.87 -10.90 -11.00
N GLY A 379 16.91 -11.07 -10.17
CA GLY A 379 17.11 -10.28 -8.94
C GLY A 379 16.50 -10.88 -7.68
N VAL A 380 15.61 -11.87 -7.78
CA VAL A 380 15.10 -12.59 -6.61
C VAL A 380 16.18 -13.48 -6.01
N THR A 381 16.25 -13.52 -4.68
CA THR A 381 17.12 -14.44 -3.92
C THR A 381 16.26 -15.43 -3.13
N GLY A 382 16.76 -16.65 -2.93
CA GLY A 382 15.96 -17.75 -2.39
C GLY A 382 15.97 -17.84 -0.87
N ILE A 383 17.12 -17.54 -0.23
CA ILE A 383 17.31 -17.73 1.22
C ILE A 383 17.73 -16.41 1.86
N HIS A 384 16.99 -15.99 2.88
CA HIS A 384 17.28 -14.80 3.67
C HIS A 384 17.50 -15.19 5.14
N THR A 385 18.40 -14.49 5.82
CA THR A 385 18.73 -14.80 7.21
C THR A 385 18.83 -13.56 8.08
N ALA A 386 18.34 -13.65 9.30
CA ALA A 386 18.43 -12.61 10.33
C ALA A 386 19.22 -13.14 11.53
N PRO A 387 20.25 -12.44 12.03
CA PRO A 387 20.87 -12.77 13.31
C PRO A 387 19.85 -12.58 14.43
N MET A 388 19.73 -13.56 15.33
CA MET A 388 18.78 -13.49 16.43
C MET A 388 19.21 -14.42 17.56
N LYS A 389 19.47 -13.88 18.75
CA LYS A 389 19.69 -14.68 19.94
C LYS A 389 18.38 -15.01 20.64
N LEU A 390 18.28 -16.24 21.16
CA LEU A 390 17.10 -16.66 21.89
C LEU A 390 16.97 -15.94 23.24
N GLU A 391 15.78 -15.42 23.53
CA GLU A 391 15.44 -14.90 24.85
C GLU A 391 15.07 -16.08 25.77
N LYS A 392 15.77 -16.18 26.92
CA LYS A 392 15.56 -17.25 27.93
C LYS A 392 15.61 -18.69 27.35
N GLY A 393 16.23 -18.87 26.18
CA GLY A 393 16.39 -20.15 25.52
C GLY A 393 15.20 -20.61 24.69
N ASP A 394 14.15 -19.82 24.58
CA ASP A 394 12.96 -20.14 23.78
C ASP A 394 13.01 -19.44 22.43
N LEU A 395 12.60 -20.13 21.38
CA LEU A 395 12.32 -19.60 20.06
C LEU A 395 10.83 -19.20 20.00
N GLU A 396 10.55 -17.92 19.92
CA GLU A 396 9.20 -17.41 19.69
C GLU A 396 9.10 -16.93 18.25
N LEU A 397 8.13 -17.45 17.50
CA LEU A 397 7.83 -17.07 16.13
C LEU A 397 6.36 -16.68 15.98
N GLN A 398 6.13 -15.61 15.23
CA GLN A 398 4.83 -15.29 14.63
C GLN A 398 5.01 -15.14 13.13
N VAL A 399 4.16 -15.79 12.36
CA VAL A 399 4.21 -15.77 10.90
C VAL A 399 2.86 -15.37 10.38
N LEU A 400 2.85 -14.46 9.42
CA LEU A 400 1.68 -14.10 8.62
C LEU A 400 1.95 -14.55 7.19
N ALA A 401 1.13 -15.43 6.67
CA ALA A 401 1.14 -15.86 5.27
C ALA A 401 -0.12 -15.35 4.59
N ASP A 402 0.06 -14.58 3.54
CA ASP A 402 -1.00 -14.14 2.63
C ASP A 402 -0.77 -14.77 1.25
N THR A 403 -1.62 -14.47 0.29
CA THR A 403 -1.61 -15.07 -1.05
C THR A 403 -0.28 -14.90 -1.80
N SER A 404 0.40 -13.79 -1.57
CA SER A 404 1.68 -13.46 -2.25
C SER A 404 2.74 -12.86 -1.34
N GLN A 405 2.55 -12.89 -0.02
CA GLN A 405 3.46 -12.28 0.95
C GLN A 405 3.59 -13.12 2.19
N ILE A 406 4.79 -13.17 2.74
CA ILE A 406 5.09 -13.76 4.04
C ILE A 406 5.78 -12.75 4.93
N GLU A 407 5.34 -12.61 6.17
CA GLU A 407 5.99 -11.78 7.20
C GLU A 407 6.29 -12.63 8.43
N VAL A 408 7.55 -12.72 8.80
CA VAL A 408 8.07 -13.55 9.89
C VAL A 408 8.63 -12.68 10.99
N PHE A 409 8.11 -12.82 12.20
CA PHE A 409 8.51 -12.08 13.39
C PHE A 409 9.12 -13.05 14.40
N GLY A 410 10.44 -13.00 14.57
CA GLY A 410 11.18 -13.80 15.51
C GLY A 410 11.61 -13.02 16.76
N GLY A 411 11.77 -13.72 17.91
CA GLY A 411 12.25 -13.10 19.16
C GLY A 411 11.40 -11.92 19.62
N ARG A 412 10.08 -12.06 19.57
CA ARG A 412 9.09 -10.98 19.80
C ARG A 412 9.29 -9.77 18.90
N GLY A 413 9.68 -10.01 17.65
CA GLY A 413 9.86 -8.99 16.62
C GLY A 413 11.22 -8.30 16.63
N ALA A 414 12.21 -8.83 17.32
CA ALA A 414 13.59 -8.34 17.28
C ALA A 414 14.29 -8.67 15.94
N ALA A 415 13.87 -9.74 15.29
CA ALA A 415 14.29 -10.11 13.94
C ALA A 415 13.05 -10.33 13.07
N VAL A 416 12.99 -9.65 11.93
CA VAL A 416 11.84 -9.71 11.01
C VAL A 416 12.34 -10.00 9.60
N LEU A 417 11.60 -10.83 8.86
CA LEU A 417 11.83 -11.10 7.44
C LEU A 417 10.50 -10.99 6.70
N THR A 418 10.51 -10.20 5.65
CA THR A 418 9.37 -10.01 4.74
C THR A 418 9.76 -10.38 3.33
N ASP A 419 9.01 -11.31 2.74
CA ASP A 419 9.28 -11.82 1.42
C ASP A 419 8.02 -11.99 0.58
N LEU A 420 8.10 -11.66 -0.71
CA LEU A 420 7.08 -12.02 -1.67
C LEU A 420 7.24 -13.46 -2.11
N VAL A 421 6.13 -14.17 -2.22
CA VAL A 421 6.04 -15.58 -2.62
C VAL A 421 4.89 -15.74 -3.62
N PHE A 422 5.05 -16.61 -4.61
CA PHE A 422 4.06 -16.78 -5.67
C PHE A 422 3.77 -18.26 -5.91
N PRO A 423 3.13 -18.95 -4.93
CA PRO A 423 2.73 -20.34 -5.09
C PRO A 423 1.64 -20.49 -6.17
N SER A 424 1.52 -21.68 -6.76
CA SER A 424 0.50 -22.00 -7.76
C SER A 424 -0.93 -21.96 -7.18
N SER A 425 -1.06 -22.16 -5.87
CA SER A 425 -2.29 -21.99 -5.09
C SER A 425 -1.93 -21.43 -3.72
N PRO A 426 -2.65 -20.43 -3.20
CA PRO A 426 -2.33 -19.82 -1.91
C PRO A 426 -2.69 -20.73 -0.72
N ASP A 427 -3.59 -21.69 -0.90
CA ASP A 427 -4.02 -22.56 0.20
C ASP A 427 -2.88 -23.39 0.75
N CYS A 428 -2.54 -23.20 2.01
CA CYS A 428 -1.46 -23.91 2.68
C CYS A 428 -1.85 -24.38 4.08
N ARG A 429 -1.06 -25.33 4.60
CA ARG A 429 -1.04 -25.73 6.01
C ARG A 429 0.35 -25.59 6.58
N VAL A 430 0.47 -25.61 7.90
CA VAL A 430 1.75 -25.51 8.59
C VAL A 430 2.21 -26.90 9.04
N GLU A 431 3.47 -27.21 8.75
CA GLU A 431 4.17 -28.40 9.26
C GLU A 431 5.38 -27.94 10.09
N LEU A 432 5.45 -28.34 11.36
CA LEU A 432 6.61 -28.12 12.22
C LEU A 432 7.53 -29.35 12.14
N HIS A 433 8.73 -29.15 11.65
CA HIS A 433 9.78 -30.13 11.52
C HIS A 433 10.89 -29.90 12.57
N SER A 434 11.36 -30.97 13.15
CA SER A 434 12.56 -31.00 13.99
C SER A 434 13.70 -31.62 13.17
N GLU A 435 14.56 -30.77 12.61
CA GLU A 435 15.69 -31.20 11.80
C GLU A 435 16.96 -31.25 12.66
N ASP A 436 17.45 -32.47 12.93
CA ASP A 436 18.66 -32.73 13.73
C ASP A 436 18.67 -32.08 15.12
N ALA A 437 17.49 -31.79 15.68
CA ALA A 437 17.33 -31.20 17.01
C ALA A 437 16.22 -31.95 17.78
N ASP A 438 16.35 -32.08 19.09
CA ASP A 438 15.23 -32.42 19.95
C ASP A 438 14.57 -31.15 20.47
N LEU A 439 13.25 -31.00 20.24
CA LEU A 439 12.48 -29.79 20.53
C LEU A 439 11.30 -30.06 21.46
N LEU A 440 11.02 -29.11 22.33
CA LEU A 440 9.75 -29.04 23.05
C LEU A 440 8.87 -27.98 22.37
N LEU A 441 7.76 -28.37 21.80
CA LEU A 441 6.68 -27.45 21.45
C LEU A 441 5.96 -27.07 22.74
N LEU A 442 6.10 -25.83 23.16
CA LEU A 442 5.47 -25.29 24.37
C LEU A 442 4.08 -24.72 24.06
N GLU A 443 3.96 -24.05 22.93
CA GLU A 443 2.73 -23.43 22.43
C GLU A 443 2.77 -23.44 20.91
N GLY A 444 1.61 -23.71 20.28
CA GLY A 444 1.43 -23.60 18.83
C GLY A 444 -0.03 -23.31 18.53
N GLU A 445 -0.27 -22.35 17.63
CA GLU A 445 -1.61 -22.01 17.16
C GLU A 445 -1.56 -21.52 15.71
N ALA A 446 -2.43 -22.10 14.88
CA ALA A 446 -2.73 -21.62 13.55
C ALA A 446 -4.12 -20.97 13.54
N ALA A 447 -4.27 -19.88 12.82
CA ALA A 447 -5.56 -19.27 12.56
C ALA A 447 -5.69 -18.92 11.08
N SER A 448 -6.82 -19.28 10.45
CA SER A 448 -7.15 -18.76 9.14
C SER A 448 -7.54 -17.29 9.23
N LEU A 449 -7.20 -16.52 8.20
CA LEU A 449 -7.55 -15.12 8.11
C LEU A 449 -8.60 -14.93 7.00
N ARG A 450 -9.67 -14.21 7.35
CA ARG A 450 -10.67 -13.79 6.37
C ARG A 450 -10.10 -12.66 5.52
N THR A 451 -10.63 -12.50 4.32
CA THR A 451 -10.31 -11.33 3.51
C THR A 451 -10.77 -10.04 4.20
N ALA A 452 -9.90 -9.02 4.19
CA ALA A 452 -10.25 -7.64 4.59
C ALA A 452 -11.08 -6.91 3.52
N TRP A 453 -11.08 -7.43 2.29
CA TRP A 453 -11.87 -6.87 1.22
C TRP A 453 -13.31 -7.34 1.32
N PRO A 454 -14.30 -6.47 1.05
CA PRO A 454 -15.68 -6.91 0.93
C PRO A 454 -15.76 -8.06 -0.08
N GLU A 455 -16.59 -9.06 0.21
CA GLU A 455 -16.83 -10.14 -0.76
C GLU A 455 -17.00 -9.53 -2.14
N LYS A 456 -16.20 -10.01 -3.10
CA LYS A 456 -16.39 -9.66 -4.51
C LYS A 456 -17.81 -10.08 -4.88
N ARG A 457 -18.78 -9.21 -4.74
CA ARG A 457 -19.96 -9.34 -5.57
C ARG A 457 -19.43 -9.16 -6.98
N ALA A 458 -19.59 -10.20 -7.79
CA ALA A 458 -19.39 -10.06 -9.23
C ALA A 458 -20.24 -8.84 -9.64
N CYS A 459 -19.57 -7.69 -9.78
CA CYS A 459 -20.27 -6.41 -9.75
C CYS A 459 -21.23 -6.29 -10.93
N LEU A 460 -20.93 -6.97 -12.02
CA LEU A 460 -21.74 -7.00 -13.23
C LEU A 460 -21.57 -8.34 -13.97
N PRO A 461 -21.96 -9.50 -13.40
CA PRO A 461 -21.71 -10.83 -13.98
C PRO A 461 -22.43 -11.06 -15.32
N GLN A 462 -23.37 -10.19 -15.67
CA GLN A 462 -24.09 -10.24 -16.93
C GLN A 462 -23.28 -9.73 -18.14
N PHE A 463 -22.12 -9.10 -17.92
CA PHE A 463 -21.28 -8.59 -19.01
C PHE A 463 -20.09 -9.52 -19.23
N THR A 464 -20.13 -10.31 -20.29
CA THR A 464 -19.15 -11.39 -20.54
C THR A 464 -18.55 -11.37 -21.95
N GLN A 465 -19.22 -10.76 -22.95
CA GLN A 465 -18.76 -10.73 -24.33
C GLN A 465 -17.89 -9.50 -24.59
N LEU A 466 -16.60 -9.70 -24.79
CA LEU A 466 -15.63 -8.64 -25.05
C LEU A 466 -15.54 -8.31 -26.54
N LEU A 467 -15.64 -7.03 -26.90
CA LEU A 467 -15.34 -6.55 -28.25
C LEU A 467 -13.87 -6.09 -28.34
N ASP A 468 -13.46 -5.19 -27.45
CA ASP A 468 -12.10 -4.65 -27.37
C ASP A 468 -11.89 -3.98 -26.01
N GLY A 469 -10.61 -3.72 -25.66
CA GLY A 469 -10.22 -3.10 -24.42
C GLY A 469 -9.90 -4.11 -23.31
N SER A 470 -9.39 -3.60 -22.21
CA SER A 470 -9.12 -4.35 -20.98
C SER A 470 -10.28 -4.14 -19.99
N TRP A 471 -10.88 -5.22 -19.53
CA TRP A 471 -12.00 -5.19 -18.60
C TRP A 471 -11.71 -6.08 -17.39
N ALA A 472 -11.82 -5.53 -16.21
CA ALA A 472 -11.53 -6.23 -14.97
C ALA A 472 -12.51 -5.87 -13.87
N ASP A 473 -12.87 -6.86 -13.06
CA ASP A 473 -13.54 -6.60 -11.79
C ASP A 473 -12.57 -5.89 -10.84
N VAL A 474 -12.97 -4.72 -10.39
CA VAL A 474 -12.28 -3.95 -9.36
C VAL A 474 -13.16 -3.83 -8.13
N LEU A 475 -12.60 -3.42 -7.00
CA LEU A 475 -13.36 -3.29 -5.74
C LEU A 475 -14.63 -2.46 -5.87
N GLU A 476 -14.57 -1.44 -6.72
CA GLU A 476 -15.64 -0.46 -6.91
C GLU A 476 -16.63 -0.87 -8.00
N GLY A 477 -16.34 -1.89 -8.82
CA GLY A 477 -17.20 -2.25 -9.94
C GLY A 477 -16.48 -3.02 -11.04
N LEU A 478 -16.94 -2.84 -12.29
CA LEU A 478 -16.27 -3.32 -13.48
C LEU A 478 -15.52 -2.15 -14.14
N GLU A 479 -14.21 -2.24 -14.19
CA GLU A 479 -13.36 -1.23 -14.84
C GLU A 479 -13.09 -1.63 -16.29
N GLY A 480 -13.35 -0.69 -17.21
CA GLY A 480 -12.97 -0.81 -18.61
C GLY A 480 -11.92 0.22 -18.98
N ASP A 481 -10.86 -0.20 -19.65
CA ASP A 481 -9.79 0.65 -20.20
C ASP A 481 -9.52 0.31 -21.66
N CYS A 482 -9.53 1.32 -22.52
CA CYS A 482 -9.22 1.16 -23.94
C CYS A 482 -8.56 2.43 -24.50
N GLY A 483 -7.54 2.24 -25.36
CA GLY A 483 -6.90 3.32 -26.11
C GLY A 483 -7.67 3.75 -27.36
N GLY A 484 -8.72 3.04 -27.72
CA GLY A 484 -9.70 3.34 -28.76
C GLY A 484 -11.10 3.17 -28.22
N LEU A 485 -12.02 2.65 -29.02
CA LEU A 485 -13.36 2.28 -28.60
C LEU A 485 -13.37 0.81 -28.16
N GLY A 486 -13.60 0.57 -26.88
CA GLY A 486 -13.76 -0.76 -26.30
C GLY A 486 -15.15 -0.99 -25.75
N GLY A 487 -15.57 -2.24 -25.67
CA GLY A 487 -16.89 -2.61 -25.13
C GLY A 487 -16.93 -4.02 -24.56
N ILE A 488 -17.79 -4.21 -23.58
CA ILE A 488 -18.16 -5.50 -23.00
C ILE A 488 -19.67 -5.64 -22.98
N PHE A 489 -20.20 -6.76 -23.43
CA PHE A 489 -21.62 -6.96 -23.68
C PHE A 489 -22.21 -8.08 -22.84
N THR A 490 -23.52 -7.99 -22.62
CA THR A 490 -24.32 -9.10 -22.12
C THR A 490 -24.57 -10.13 -23.24
N GLU A 491 -24.83 -11.36 -22.87
CA GLU A 491 -25.30 -12.40 -23.82
C GLU A 491 -26.77 -12.22 -24.20
N LYS A 492 -27.49 -11.33 -23.53
CA LYS A 492 -28.94 -11.16 -23.70
C LYS A 492 -29.25 -10.10 -24.74
N ILE A 493 -30.06 -10.47 -25.72
CA ILE A 493 -30.66 -9.53 -26.70
C ILE A 493 -31.81 -8.77 -26.04
N VAL A 494 -31.79 -7.45 -26.19
CA VAL A 494 -32.84 -6.55 -25.69
C VAL A 494 -33.50 -5.81 -26.85
N GLU A 495 -34.80 -5.64 -26.75
CA GLU A 495 -35.59 -4.81 -27.69
C GLU A 495 -36.06 -3.54 -26.96
N ASP A 496 -37.19 -3.62 -26.26
CA ASP A 496 -37.60 -2.57 -25.33
C ASP A 496 -36.97 -2.86 -23.94
N PHE A 497 -36.27 -1.89 -23.38
CA PHE A 497 -35.59 -2.08 -22.10
C PHE A 497 -35.51 -0.78 -21.27
N SER A 498 -35.31 -0.92 -20.00
CA SER A 498 -34.78 0.13 -19.13
C SER A 498 -33.47 -0.36 -18.52
N PHE A 499 -32.45 0.46 -18.53
CA PHE A 499 -31.14 0.12 -18.01
C PHE A 499 -30.52 1.31 -17.30
N SER A 500 -29.92 1.08 -16.17
CA SER A 500 -29.22 2.11 -15.40
C SER A 500 -27.88 1.58 -14.93
N VAL A 501 -26.89 2.43 -14.94
CA VAL A 501 -25.54 2.13 -14.45
C VAL A 501 -24.88 3.38 -13.89
N ASN A 502 -24.13 3.22 -12.81
CA ASN A 502 -23.27 4.27 -12.30
C ASN A 502 -21.95 4.26 -13.06
N VAL A 503 -21.52 5.42 -13.54
CA VAL A 503 -20.28 5.60 -14.33
C VAL A 503 -19.38 6.60 -13.63
N THR A 504 -18.14 6.21 -13.39
CA THR A 504 -17.09 7.07 -12.87
C THR A 504 -15.89 7.03 -13.79
N LEU A 505 -15.45 8.18 -14.29
CA LEU A 505 -14.24 8.27 -15.10
C LEU A 505 -13.01 8.31 -14.22
N LYS A 506 -11.99 7.51 -14.54
CA LYS A 506 -10.78 7.32 -13.71
C LYS A 506 -9.49 7.82 -14.36
N ALA A 507 -9.41 7.97 -15.68
CA ALA A 507 -8.16 8.27 -16.37
C ALA A 507 -8.23 9.52 -17.24
N TYR A 508 -7.06 10.14 -17.43
CA TYR A 508 -6.84 11.37 -18.20
C TYR A 508 -6.22 11.05 -19.55
N ARG A 509 -7.02 11.10 -20.63
CA ARG A 509 -6.53 11.00 -22.01
C ARG A 509 -7.17 12.12 -22.87
N GLU A 510 -6.69 12.32 -24.10
CA GLU A 510 -7.17 13.43 -24.96
C GLU A 510 -8.66 13.37 -25.33
N ARG A 511 -9.27 12.19 -25.39
CA ARG A 511 -10.72 12.00 -25.50
C ARG A 511 -11.15 11.03 -24.41
N GLN A 512 -12.18 11.40 -23.67
CA GLN A 512 -12.57 10.71 -22.47
C GLN A 512 -14.09 10.48 -22.49
N CYS A 513 -14.50 9.33 -23.00
CA CYS A 513 -15.89 8.96 -23.09
C CYS A 513 -16.14 7.59 -22.46
N ALA A 514 -17.21 7.48 -21.69
CA ALA A 514 -17.69 6.21 -21.16
C ALA A 514 -19.22 6.18 -21.17
N GLY A 515 -19.81 5.02 -21.34
CA GLY A 515 -21.26 4.94 -21.40
C GLY A 515 -21.83 3.56 -21.70
N VAL A 516 -22.96 3.56 -22.34
CA VAL A 516 -23.77 2.38 -22.64
C VAL A 516 -23.90 2.18 -24.15
N TRP A 517 -23.66 0.95 -24.59
CA TRP A 517 -23.80 0.50 -25.97
C TRP A 517 -24.98 -0.47 -26.08
N PHE A 518 -25.91 -0.25 -27.00
CA PHE A 518 -27.07 -1.10 -27.15
C PHE A 518 -27.50 -1.27 -28.62
N GLY A 519 -28.30 -2.30 -28.90
CA GLY A 519 -28.73 -2.64 -30.24
C GLY A 519 -27.60 -3.07 -31.16
N GLY A 520 -26.47 -3.50 -30.58
CA GLY A 520 -25.29 -3.93 -31.30
C GLY A 520 -25.32 -5.42 -31.65
N ASP A 521 -24.44 -5.79 -32.59
CA ASP A 521 -24.20 -7.16 -33.02
C ASP A 521 -22.91 -7.77 -32.37
N GLY A 522 -22.29 -7.05 -31.45
CA GLY A 522 -20.98 -7.41 -30.86
C GLY A 522 -19.79 -7.14 -31.78
N GLN A 523 -19.99 -6.55 -32.96
CA GLN A 523 -18.93 -6.27 -33.95
C GLN A 523 -18.85 -4.77 -34.34
N GLY A 524 -19.29 -3.88 -33.45
CA GLY A 524 -19.21 -2.42 -33.66
C GLY A 524 -20.46 -1.76 -34.18
N GLY A 525 -21.57 -2.50 -34.43
CA GLY A 525 -22.88 -1.96 -34.77
C GLY A 525 -23.65 -1.43 -33.57
N GLY A 526 -24.79 -0.77 -33.81
CA GLY A 526 -25.73 -0.32 -32.78
C GLY A 526 -25.58 1.15 -32.38
N PHE A 527 -26.10 1.47 -31.19
CA PHE A 527 -26.20 2.82 -30.64
C PHE A 527 -25.37 2.94 -29.35
N ARG A 528 -24.74 4.10 -29.14
CA ARG A 528 -23.97 4.41 -27.94
C ARG A 528 -24.45 5.69 -27.29
N VAL A 529 -24.67 5.68 -26.00
CA VAL A 529 -24.88 6.89 -25.20
C VAL A 529 -23.63 7.11 -24.37
N MET A 530 -22.88 8.18 -24.64
CA MET A 530 -21.57 8.45 -24.12
C MET A 530 -21.56 9.73 -23.28
N LEU A 531 -20.99 9.65 -22.09
CA LEU A 531 -20.57 10.80 -21.29
C LEU A 531 -19.20 11.23 -21.81
N ASP A 532 -19.10 12.44 -22.35
CA ASP A 532 -17.85 13.03 -22.87
C ASP A 532 -17.36 14.13 -21.91
N TRP A 533 -16.34 13.81 -21.14
CA TRP A 533 -15.81 14.73 -20.13
C TRP A 533 -15.02 15.90 -20.74
N ASN A 534 -14.42 15.72 -21.90
CA ASN A 534 -13.66 16.79 -22.56
C ASN A 534 -14.59 17.84 -23.16
N GLN A 535 -15.63 17.40 -23.84
CA GLN A 535 -16.60 18.31 -24.45
C GLN A 535 -17.69 18.76 -23.46
N LYS A 536 -17.68 18.21 -22.23
CA LYS A 536 -18.70 18.49 -21.20
C LYS A 536 -20.10 18.28 -21.74
N GLN A 537 -20.36 17.09 -22.29
CA GLN A 537 -21.64 16.76 -22.92
C GLN A 537 -21.99 15.28 -22.80
N ILE A 538 -23.26 14.98 -23.03
CA ILE A 538 -23.76 13.64 -23.25
C ILE A 538 -24.18 13.53 -24.72
N SER A 539 -23.70 12.48 -25.39
CA SER A 539 -23.95 12.30 -26.83
C SER A 539 -24.50 10.93 -27.12
N VAL A 540 -25.37 10.85 -28.11
CA VAL A 540 -25.87 9.59 -28.70
C VAL A 540 -25.27 9.42 -30.08
N TYR A 541 -24.74 8.24 -30.34
CA TYR A 541 -24.15 7.86 -31.61
C TYR A 541 -24.86 6.63 -32.18
N GLN A 542 -24.98 6.58 -33.50
CA GLN A 542 -25.25 5.38 -34.28
C GLN A 542 -23.98 5.10 -35.10
N ARG A 543 -23.26 4.04 -34.78
CA ARG A 543 -21.87 3.82 -35.26
C ARG A 543 -21.02 5.08 -35.00
N GLU A 544 -20.44 5.67 -36.05
CA GLU A 544 -19.63 6.91 -35.93
C GLU A 544 -20.46 8.20 -36.09
N HIS A 545 -21.75 8.09 -36.42
CA HIS A 545 -22.62 9.25 -36.66
C HIS A 545 -23.29 9.71 -35.35
N ARG A 546 -23.02 10.96 -34.95
CA ARG A 546 -23.64 11.58 -33.77
C ARG A 546 -25.06 12.04 -34.07
N LEU A 547 -26.03 11.41 -33.42
CA LEU A 547 -27.45 11.72 -33.56
C LEU A 547 -27.89 12.91 -32.70
N LYS A 548 -27.38 13.00 -31.48
CA LYS A 548 -27.76 14.02 -30.50
C LYS A 548 -26.59 14.31 -29.56
N ALA A 549 -26.50 15.55 -29.09
CA ALA A 549 -25.63 15.93 -28.00
C ALA A 549 -26.29 17.00 -27.13
N GLN A 550 -26.05 16.95 -25.84
CA GLN A 550 -26.49 17.96 -24.88
C GLN A 550 -25.35 18.28 -23.91
N ARG A 551 -25.05 19.57 -23.72
CA ARG A 551 -24.03 20.02 -22.77
C ARG A 551 -24.46 19.71 -21.34
N PHE A 552 -23.52 19.22 -20.56
CA PHE A 552 -23.69 18.93 -19.15
C PHE A 552 -22.37 19.09 -18.40
N SER A 553 -22.41 19.55 -17.15
CA SER A 553 -21.18 19.68 -16.34
C SER A 553 -20.73 18.33 -15.81
N LEU A 554 -19.79 17.70 -16.47
CA LEU A 554 -19.18 16.44 -16.07
C LEU A 554 -17.86 16.70 -15.34
N ASN A 555 -17.70 16.12 -14.16
CA ASN A 555 -16.50 16.20 -13.32
C ASN A 555 -15.83 14.83 -13.22
N LEU A 556 -14.49 14.83 -13.19
CA LEU A 556 -13.70 13.62 -12.98
C LEU A 556 -13.93 13.08 -11.56
N ASN A 557 -13.79 11.77 -11.42
CA ASN A 557 -13.97 11.05 -10.15
C ASN A 557 -15.33 11.26 -9.47
N ARG A 558 -16.28 11.89 -10.15
CA ARG A 558 -17.67 11.93 -9.73
C ARG A 558 -18.44 10.76 -10.33
N LYS A 559 -19.22 10.08 -9.50
CA LYS A 559 -20.16 9.04 -9.91
C LYS A 559 -21.39 9.69 -10.53
N TYR A 560 -21.78 9.24 -11.72
CA TYR A 560 -22.98 9.66 -12.43
C TYR A 560 -23.89 8.47 -12.67
N ARG A 561 -25.18 8.59 -12.37
CA ARG A 561 -26.20 7.59 -12.70
C ARG A 561 -26.70 7.83 -14.11
N LEU A 562 -26.20 7.04 -15.09
CA LEU A 562 -26.71 7.05 -16.45
C LEU A 562 -27.84 6.04 -16.58
N SER A 563 -29.03 6.51 -16.99
CA SER A 563 -30.19 5.65 -17.19
C SER A 563 -30.77 5.84 -18.60
N LEU A 564 -31.09 4.72 -19.21
CA LEU A 564 -31.64 4.65 -20.56
C LEU A 564 -32.98 3.89 -20.53
N ALA A 565 -33.94 4.39 -21.24
CA ALA A 565 -35.18 3.65 -21.52
C ALA A 565 -35.47 3.65 -23.02
N VAL A 566 -35.57 2.46 -23.60
CA VAL A 566 -36.01 2.30 -25.00
C VAL A 566 -37.42 1.71 -24.97
N ARG A 567 -38.33 2.40 -25.60
CA ARG A 567 -39.73 1.98 -25.77
C ARG A 567 -40.18 2.35 -27.17
N GLU A 568 -40.71 1.41 -27.93
CA GLU A 568 -41.25 1.64 -29.28
C GLU A 568 -40.28 2.46 -30.15
N LYS A 569 -39.00 2.10 -30.16
CA LYS A 569 -37.93 2.81 -30.90
C LYS A 569 -37.70 4.26 -30.45
N ARG A 570 -38.07 4.61 -29.24
CA ARG A 570 -37.75 5.91 -28.64
C ARG A 570 -36.82 5.72 -27.49
N LEU A 571 -35.65 6.37 -27.53
CA LEU A 571 -34.68 6.40 -26.47
C LEU A 571 -34.90 7.63 -25.61
N THR A 572 -35.12 7.41 -24.32
CA THR A 572 -35.06 8.45 -23.28
C THR A 572 -33.75 8.30 -22.51
N VAL A 573 -33.03 9.38 -22.33
CA VAL A 573 -31.75 9.43 -21.58
C VAL A 573 -31.92 10.26 -20.33
N PHE A 574 -31.51 9.70 -19.20
CA PHE A 574 -31.48 10.36 -17.89
C PHE A 574 -30.05 10.39 -17.35
N LEU A 575 -29.70 11.44 -16.62
CA LEU A 575 -28.49 11.52 -15.82
C LEU A 575 -28.84 12.01 -14.42
N ASP A 576 -28.38 11.27 -13.40
CA ASP A 576 -28.70 11.52 -12.00
C ASP A 576 -30.22 11.75 -11.79
N GLU A 577 -31.04 10.86 -12.41
CA GLU A 577 -32.51 10.86 -12.39
C GLU A 577 -33.19 12.03 -13.16
N VAL A 578 -32.42 12.94 -13.74
CA VAL A 578 -32.93 14.03 -14.54
C VAL A 578 -33.07 13.61 -16.01
N GLU A 579 -34.28 13.68 -16.58
CA GLU A 579 -34.47 13.46 -18.01
C GLU A 579 -33.76 14.56 -18.81
N LEU A 580 -32.86 14.15 -19.70
CA LEU A 580 -32.11 15.07 -20.53
C LEU A 580 -32.76 15.28 -21.90
N PHE A 581 -33.10 14.18 -22.57
CA PHE A 581 -33.74 14.24 -23.89
C PHE A 581 -34.32 12.90 -24.29
N VAL A 582 -35.23 12.99 -25.30
CA VAL A 582 -35.79 11.84 -26.00
C VAL A 582 -35.42 11.94 -27.47
N ILE A 583 -35.08 10.81 -28.11
CA ILE A 583 -34.84 10.73 -29.55
C ILE A 583 -35.52 9.49 -30.15
N SER A 584 -35.89 9.56 -31.45
CA SER A 584 -36.36 8.40 -32.21
C SER A 584 -35.17 7.64 -32.79
N LEU A 585 -35.23 6.30 -32.73
CA LEU A 585 -34.21 5.39 -33.24
C LEU A 585 -34.79 4.64 -34.45
N GLU A 586 -34.78 5.26 -35.63
CA GLU A 586 -35.49 4.74 -36.81
C GLU A 586 -35.03 3.32 -37.21
N ASP A 587 -33.73 3.06 -37.13
CA ASP A 587 -33.13 1.78 -37.53
C ASP A 587 -32.96 0.78 -36.37
N TYR A 588 -33.50 1.07 -35.20
CA TYR A 588 -33.38 0.18 -34.05
C TYR A 588 -34.21 -1.10 -34.20
N ARG A 589 -33.57 -2.24 -34.04
CA ARG A 589 -34.16 -3.59 -34.14
C ARG A 589 -33.86 -4.49 -32.94
N GLY A 590 -33.51 -3.92 -31.84
CA GLY A 590 -32.96 -4.70 -30.72
C GLY A 590 -31.50 -5.07 -30.94
N GLY A 591 -30.94 -5.83 -30.01
CA GLY A 591 -29.55 -6.32 -30.04
C GLY A 591 -28.93 -6.44 -28.65
N LEU A 592 -27.64 -6.64 -28.59
CA LEU A 592 -26.90 -6.75 -27.35
C LEU A 592 -26.89 -5.41 -26.60
N LEU A 593 -26.81 -5.50 -25.27
CA LEU A 593 -26.59 -4.36 -24.40
C LEU A 593 -25.19 -4.48 -23.78
N GLY A 594 -24.45 -3.39 -23.75
CA GLY A 594 -23.07 -3.37 -23.28
C GLY A 594 -22.68 -2.08 -22.58
N LEU A 595 -21.53 -2.12 -21.95
CA LEU A 595 -20.81 -0.97 -21.45
C LEU A 595 -19.69 -0.64 -22.41
N CYS A 596 -19.34 0.64 -22.56
CA CYS A 596 -18.26 1.03 -23.46
C CYS A 596 -17.42 2.18 -22.91
N VAL A 597 -16.17 2.18 -23.32
CA VAL A 597 -15.18 3.23 -23.07
C VAL A 597 -14.49 3.61 -24.37
N GLU A 598 -14.10 4.87 -24.50
CA GLU A 598 -13.37 5.37 -25.67
C GLU A 598 -12.23 6.26 -25.18
N ASN A 599 -10.99 5.86 -25.47
CA ASN A 599 -9.77 6.55 -25.09
C ASN A 599 -9.69 6.89 -23.59
N THR A 600 -10.16 5.99 -22.70
CA THR A 600 -10.23 6.25 -21.26
C THR A 600 -10.30 4.98 -20.45
N ALA A 601 -10.14 5.12 -19.12
CA ALA A 601 -10.56 4.14 -18.14
C ALA A 601 -11.75 4.65 -17.34
N ALA A 602 -12.76 3.81 -17.14
CA ALA A 602 -13.95 4.13 -16.36
C ALA A 602 -14.41 2.93 -15.54
N VAL A 603 -14.99 3.21 -14.38
CA VAL A 603 -15.59 2.19 -13.50
C VAL A 603 -17.11 2.26 -13.61
N PHE A 604 -17.72 1.11 -13.80
CA PHE A 604 -19.17 0.90 -13.89
C PHE A 604 -19.65 0.13 -12.67
N GLN A 605 -20.73 0.60 -12.06
CA GLN A 605 -21.26 0.05 -10.82
C GLN A 605 -22.80 -0.04 -10.87
N GLU A 606 -23.36 -0.93 -10.05
CA GLU A 606 -24.81 -0.99 -9.79
C GLU A 606 -25.66 -0.97 -11.06
N ALA A 607 -25.28 -1.75 -12.08
CA ALA A 607 -26.07 -1.89 -13.29
C ALA A 607 -27.38 -2.63 -12.98
N SER A 608 -28.48 -2.08 -13.45
CA SER A 608 -29.83 -2.65 -13.28
C SER A 608 -30.64 -2.55 -14.57
N PHE A 609 -31.41 -3.62 -14.86
CA PHE A 609 -32.32 -3.74 -15.98
C PHE A 609 -33.74 -3.38 -15.57
#